data_3e76cf6827ac6cfe8e9a0c57036722de
#
_entry.id   3e76cf6827ac6cfe8e9a0c57036722de
#
_cell.length_a   1.000
_cell.length_b   1.000
_cell.length_c   1.000
_cell.angle_alpha   90.00
_cell.angle_beta   90.00
_cell.angle_gamma   90.00
#
_symmetry.space_group_name_H-M   'P 1'
#
loop_
_entity.id
_entity.type
_entity.pdbx_description
1 polymer ?
#
loop_
_entity_poly.entity_id
_entity_poly.type
_entity_poly.pdbx_seq_one_letter_code
_entity_poly.pdbx_strand_id
1 'polypeptide(L)'
;MSHEAYDVHFVQEKWLPIWDSLAPFRSGAVGDERPKKYVLDMFPYPSGDLHMGHAEAYALGDVIARYWVQQGFNVMHPIGWDAFGLPAENAAIKRNANPREWTYQNIATQKSSMRRFACSFDWDRVLHTCEIGRAHV
;
A
#
# COMPACT_ATOMS: atom_id res chain seq x y z
N MET A 1 -12.86 -36.01 -13.74
CA MET A 1 -12.50 -34.60 -14.00
C MET A 1 -11.60 -34.18 -12.86
N SER A 2 -10.29 -34.03 -13.12
CA SER A 2 -9.35 -33.50 -12.12
C SER A 2 -9.69 -32.03 -11.94
N HIS A 3 -10.21 -31.67 -10.74
CA HIS A 3 -10.28 -30.28 -10.34
C HIS A 3 -8.83 -29.79 -10.22
N GLU A 4 -8.34 -29.05 -11.19
CA GLU A 4 -7.09 -28.31 -11.04
C GLU A 4 -7.25 -27.41 -9.82
N ALA A 5 -6.34 -27.55 -8.85
CA ALA A 5 -6.37 -26.72 -7.66
C ALA A 5 -6.12 -25.26 -8.05
N TYR A 6 -6.86 -24.34 -7.44
CA TYR A 6 -6.66 -22.89 -7.67
C TYR A 6 -5.25 -22.47 -7.25
N ASP A 7 -4.46 -22.04 -8.21
CA ASP A 7 -3.08 -21.59 -7.98
C ASP A 7 -3.03 -20.06 -7.79
N VAL A 8 -2.91 -19.65 -6.52
CA VAL A 8 -2.83 -18.23 -6.12
C VAL A 8 -1.61 -17.54 -6.74
N HIS A 9 -0.47 -18.21 -6.79
CA HIS A 9 0.76 -17.62 -7.30
C HIS A 9 0.65 -17.36 -8.81
N PHE A 10 0.16 -18.32 -9.58
CA PHE A 10 -0.10 -18.14 -10.99
C PHE A 10 -1.04 -16.95 -11.26
N VAL A 11 -2.11 -16.82 -10.48
CA VAL A 11 -3.05 -15.70 -10.62
C VAL A 11 -2.37 -14.35 -10.31
N GLN A 12 -1.58 -14.29 -9.24
CA GLN A 12 -0.83 -13.08 -8.89
C GLN A 12 0.17 -12.68 -9.98
N GLU A 13 0.98 -13.61 -10.45
CA GLU A 13 1.97 -13.37 -11.51
C GLU A 13 1.33 -12.89 -12.82
N LYS A 14 0.16 -13.43 -13.15
CA LYS A 14 -0.59 -13.03 -14.34
C LYS A 14 -1.19 -11.62 -14.21
N TRP A 15 -1.84 -11.32 -13.08
CA TRP A 15 -2.68 -10.14 -12.97
C TRP A 15 -1.96 -8.90 -12.45
N LEU A 16 -0.95 -9.02 -11.60
CA LEU A 16 -0.25 -7.85 -11.06
C LEU A 16 0.35 -6.95 -12.14
N PRO A 17 1.06 -7.47 -13.17
CA PRO A 17 1.57 -6.63 -14.26
C PRO A 17 0.47 -5.94 -15.07
N ILE A 18 -0.65 -6.62 -15.26
CA ILE A 18 -1.81 -6.06 -15.97
C ILE A 18 -2.40 -4.89 -15.18
N TRP A 19 -2.58 -5.05 -13.88
CA TRP A 19 -3.08 -3.98 -13.01
C TRP A 19 -2.10 -2.80 -12.93
N ASP A 20 -0.81 -3.06 -12.94
CA ASP A 20 0.20 -1.99 -12.98
C ASP A 20 0.07 -1.14 -14.25
N SER A 21 -0.14 -1.79 -15.39
CA SER A 21 -0.30 -1.08 -16.66
C SER A 21 -1.63 -0.31 -16.76
N LEU A 22 -2.70 -0.86 -16.21
CA LEU A 22 -4.02 -0.24 -16.21
C LEU A 22 -4.18 0.86 -15.19
N ALA A 23 -3.42 0.78 -14.08
CA ALA A 23 -3.51 1.68 -12.93
C ALA A 23 -4.98 2.01 -12.51
N PRO A 24 -5.84 0.99 -12.26
CA PRO A 24 -7.28 1.17 -12.13
C PRO A 24 -7.71 2.01 -10.93
N PHE A 25 -6.82 2.20 -9.97
CA PHE A 25 -7.06 2.97 -8.74
C PHE A 25 -6.32 4.30 -8.69
N ARG A 26 -5.75 4.71 -9.82
CA ARG A 26 -5.11 6.03 -9.93
C ARG A 26 -6.16 7.12 -9.82
N SER A 27 -5.92 8.09 -8.95
CA SER A 27 -6.83 9.19 -8.66
C SER A 27 -6.30 10.53 -9.14
N GLY A 28 -7.18 11.54 -9.21
CA GLY A 28 -6.79 12.93 -9.37
C GLY A 28 -6.28 13.31 -10.76
N ALA A 29 -6.75 12.66 -11.82
CA ALA A 29 -6.49 13.12 -13.18
C ALA A 29 -7.02 14.54 -13.38
N VAL A 30 -6.26 15.37 -14.08
CA VAL A 30 -6.68 16.74 -14.42
C VAL A 30 -7.92 16.67 -15.32
N GLY A 31 -8.97 17.41 -14.97
CA GLY A 31 -10.22 17.40 -15.71
C GLY A 31 -11.18 16.25 -15.37
N ASP A 32 -10.87 15.44 -14.37
CA ASP A 32 -11.81 14.42 -13.89
C ASP A 32 -12.91 15.07 -13.04
N GLU A 33 -14.11 15.18 -13.60
CA GLU A 33 -15.28 15.82 -13.00
C GLU A 33 -16.11 14.87 -12.12
N ARG A 34 -15.74 13.58 -12.05
CA ARG A 34 -16.43 12.63 -11.17
C ARG A 34 -16.44 13.12 -9.73
N PRO A 35 -17.51 12.87 -8.96
CA PRO A 35 -17.54 13.22 -7.55
C PRO A 35 -16.39 12.50 -6.81
N LYS A 36 -15.76 13.21 -5.86
CA LYS A 36 -14.54 12.73 -5.20
C LYS A 36 -14.84 12.06 -3.89
N LYS A 37 -14.09 10.99 -3.60
CA LYS A 37 -14.02 10.34 -2.29
C LYS A 37 -12.58 10.22 -1.85
N TYR A 38 -12.37 10.32 -0.55
CA TYR A 38 -11.10 10.10 0.10
C TYR A 38 -11.26 8.94 1.09
N VAL A 39 -10.49 7.87 0.90
CA VAL A 39 -10.44 6.72 1.80
C VAL A 39 -9.05 6.71 2.44
N LEU A 40 -9.00 6.73 3.75
CA LEU A 40 -7.76 6.79 4.51
C LEU A 40 -7.63 5.57 5.39
N ASP A 41 -6.56 4.82 5.19
CA ASP A 41 -6.11 3.77 6.08
C ASP A 41 -4.96 4.27 6.95
N MET A 42 -4.82 3.69 8.13
CA MET A 42 -3.67 3.95 8.98
C MET A 42 -2.42 3.33 8.38
N PHE A 43 -1.41 4.14 8.10
CA PHE A 43 -0.15 3.65 7.53
C PHE A 43 0.71 2.92 8.57
N PRO A 44 1.44 1.86 8.18
CA PRO A 44 2.22 1.04 9.10
C PRO A 44 3.56 1.65 9.47
N TYR A 45 4.13 1.17 10.57
CA TYR A 45 5.56 1.36 10.87
C TYR A 45 6.40 0.38 10.05
N PRO A 46 7.52 0.81 9.43
CA PRO A 46 8.42 -0.07 8.71
C PRO A 46 9.45 -0.75 9.65
N SER A 47 8.99 -1.30 10.75
CA SER A 47 9.84 -1.96 11.76
C SER A 47 9.98 -3.47 11.57
N GLY A 48 9.27 -4.05 10.61
CA GLY A 48 9.26 -5.45 10.25
C GLY A 48 8.26 -5.71 9.13
N ASP A 49 7.89 -6.97 8.90
CA ASP A 49 6.88 -7.31 7.90
C ASP A 49 5.45 -7.09 8.43
N LEU A 50 4.47 -7.16 7.52
CA LEU A 50 3.05 -7.06 7.85
C LEU A 50 2.58 -8.35 8.55
N HIS A 51 1.53 -8.22 9.35
CA HIS A 51 0.85 -9.34 10.00
C HIS A 51 -0.66 -9.30 9.70
N MET A 52 -1.39 -10.32 10.13
CA MET A 52 -2.82 -10.45 9.83
C MET A 52 -3.67 -9.26 10.26
N GLY A 53 -3.31 -8.55 11.35
CA GLY A 53 -3.99 -7.32 11.75
C GLY A 53 -3.87 -6.19 10.72
N HIS A 54 -2.74 -6.08 10.04
CA HIS A 54 -2.61 -5.15 8.90
C HIS A 54 -3.47 -5.58 7.72
N ALA A 55 -3.50 -6.90 7.43
CA ALA A 55 -4.33 -7.41 6.34
C ALA A 55 -5.82 -7.13 6.58
N GLU A 56 -6.30 -7.29 7.81
CA GLU A 56 -7.69 -6.97 8.20
C GLU A 56 -7.99 -5.48 7.98
N ALA A 57 -7.15 -4.59 8.53
CA ALA A 57 -7.35 -3.15 8.42
C ALA A 57 -7.39 -2.69 6.96
N TYR A 58 -6.42 -3.13 6.15
CA TYR A 58 -6.34 -2.72 4.74
C TYR A 58 -7.41 -3.36 3.86
N ALA A 59 -7.87 -4.58 4.20
CA ALA A 59 -8.99 -5.18 3.49
C ALA A 59 -10.29 -4.39 3.68
N LEU A 60 -10.53 -3.83 4.88
CA LEU A 60 -11.70 -2.99 5.13
C LEU A 60 -11.66 -1.70 4.29
N GLY A 61 -10.54 -0.99 4.28
CA GLY A 61 -10.36 0.20 3.44
C GLY A 61 -10.47 -0.12 1.96
N ASP A 62 -9.89 -1.23 1.53
CA ASP A 62 -9.93 -1.70 0.15
C ASP A 62 -11.37 -1.96 -0.34
N VAL A 63 -12.19 -2.62 0.46
CA VAL A 63 -13.61 -2.86 0.14
C VAL A 63 -14.35 -1.54 -0.03
N ILE A 64 -14.15 -0.58 0.87
CA ILE A 64 -14.78 0.74 0.80
C ILE A 64 -14.33 1.50 -0.46
N ALA A 65 -13.04 1.50 -0.74
CA ALA A 65 -12.50 2.18 -1.92
C ALA A 65 -13.05 1.58 -3.22
N ARG A 66 -13.06 0.25 -3.36
CA ARG A 66 -13.62 -0.45 -4.53
C ARG A 66 -15.11 -0.20 -4.69
N TYR A 67 -15.86 -0.20 -3.60
CA TYR A 67 -17.29 0.13 -3.65
C TYR A 67 -17.53 1.50 -4.28
N TRP A 68 -16.82 2.54 -3.82
CA TRP A 68 -16.98 3.88 -4.36
C TRP A 68 -16.48 4.02 -5.81
N VAL A 69 -15.40 3.32 -6.18
CA VAL A 69 -14.95 3.26 -7.59
C VAL A 69 -16.05 2.68 -8.47
N GLN A 70 -16.70 1.59 -8.04
CA GLN A 70 -17.80 0.97 -8.77
C GLN A 70 -19.06 1.84 -8.85
N GLN A 71 -19.23 2.76 -7.89
CA GLN A 71 -20.30 3.75 -7.91
C GLN A 71 -19.97 4.98 -8.78
N GLY A 72 -18.87 4.97 -9.51
CA GLY A 72 -18.48 6.05 -10.43
C GLY A 72 -17.77 7.22 -9.78
N PHE A 73 -17.29 7.10 -8.56
CA PHE A 73 -16.51 8.16 -7.90
C PHE A 73 -15.02 8.12 -8.33
N ASN A 74 -14.40 9.29 -8.31
CA ASN A 74 -12.95 9.42 -8.32
C ASN A 74 -12.46 9.26 -6.88
N VAL A 75 -11.85 8.10 -6.58
CA VAL A 75 -11.47 7.72 -5.22
C VAL A 75 -9.99 7.90 -5.02
N MET A 76 -9.60 8.75 -4.06
CA MET A 76 -8.23 8.82 -3.58
C MET A 76 -8.07 7.86 -2.39
N HIS A 77 -7.27 6.83 -2.56
CA HIS A 77 -6.92 5.84 -1.54
C HIS A 77 -5.40 5.74 -1.43
N PRO A 78 -4.75 6.70 -0.74
CA PRO A 78 -3.30 6.75 -0.61
C PRO A 78 -2.81 5.76 0.44
N ILE A 79 -1.53 5.45 0.41
CA ILE A 79 -0.82 4.72 1.45
C ILE A 79 0.55 5.36 1.70
N GLY A 80 1.14 5.08 2.83
CA GLY A 80 2.48 5.51 3.17
C GLY A 80 3.06 4.70 4.31
N TRP A 81 4.13 5.22 4.90
CA TRP A 81 4.77 4.60 6.05
C TRP A 81 5.13 5.65 7.09
N ASP A 82 4.81 5.34 8.36
CA ASP A 82 5.31 6.09 9.49
C ASP A 82 6.76 5.67 9.77
N ALA A 83 7.63 6.23 8.98
CA ALA A 83 9.03 5.81 8.85
C ALA A 83 10.00 6.66 9.69
N PHE A 84 9.49 7.58 10.50
CA PHE A 84 10.29 8.46 11.36
C PHE A 84 10.07 8.12 12.83
N GLY A 85 11.18 8.00 13.59
CA GLY A 85 11.13 7.88 15.03
C GLY A 85 11.65 6.56 15.60
N LEU A 86 11.52 6.42 16.93
CA LEU A 86 12.11 5.36 17.73
C LEU A 86 11.79 3.92 17.30
N PRO A 87 10.61 3.55 16.80
CA PRO A 87 10.34 2.17 16.44
C PRO A 87 11.29 1.65 15.34
N ALA A 88 11.52 2.44 14.29
CA ALA A 88 12.43 2.08 13.21
C ALA A 88 13.90 2.12 13.66
N GLU A 89 14.29 3.16 14.41
CA GLU A 89 15.65 3.32 14.92
C GLU A 89 16.03 2.21 15.89
N ASN A 90 15.19 1.90 16.86
CA ASN A 90 15.42 0.83 17.84
C ASN A 90 15.50 -0.55 17.16
N ALA A 91 14.71 -0.80 16.13
CA ALA A 91 14.76 -2.03 15.37
C ALA A 91 16.09 -2.18 14.61
N ALA A 92 16.61 -1.09 14.05
CA ALA A 92 17.89 -1.06 13.37
C ALA A 92 19.07 -1.23 14.34
N ILE A 93 19.05 -0.54 15.49
CA ILE A 93 20.08 -0.65 16.54
C ILE A 93 20.20 -2.09 17.03
N LYS A 94 19.07 -2.74 17.34
CA LYS A 94 19.05 -4.15 17.79
C LYS A 94 19.67 -5.13 16.78
N ARG A 95 19.72 -4.75 15.51
CA ARG A 95 20.27 -5.56 14.41
C ARG A 95 21.64 -5.08 13.94
N ASN A 96 22.20 -4.07 14.58
CA ASN A 96 23.44 -3.41 14.16
C ASN A 96 23.39 -2.98 12.67
N ALA A 97 22.25 -2.47 12.23
CA ALA A 97 21.97 -2.03 10.87
C ALA A 97 21.85 -0.51 10.79
N ASN A 98 22.09 0.07 9.61
CA ASN A 98 21.82 1.47 9.36
C ASN A 98 20.30 1.72 9.39
N PRO A 99 19.78 2.66 10.21
CA PRO A 99 18.36 2.91 10.33
C PRO A 99 17.67 3.23 9.00
N ARG A 100 18.32 4.02 8.13
CA ARG A 100 17.78 4.37 6.82
C ARG A 100 17.62 3.14 5.93
N GLU A 101 18.68 2.36 5.79
CA GLU A 101 18.68 1.18 4.91
C GLU A 101 17.66 0.14 5.41
N TRP A 102 17.65 -0.11 6.71
CA TRP A 102 16.69 -0.98 7.36
C TRP A 102 15.24 -0.56 7.09
N THR A 103 14.95 0.74 7.26
CA THR A 103 13.64 1.32 7.05
C THR A 103 13.17 1.14 5.61
N TYR A 104 13.97 1.53 4.62
CA TYR A 104 13.58 1.41 3.21
C TYR A 104 13.48 -0.05 2.74
N GLN A 105 14.29 -0.95 3.28
CA GLN A 105 14.16 -2.38 2.99
C GLN A 105 12.82 -2.93 3.50
N ASN A 106 12.42 -2.58 4.72
CA ASN A 106 11.12 -2.99 5.26
C ASN A 106 9.95 -2.38 4.48
N ILE A 107 10.05 -1.11 4.07
CA ILE A 107 9.06 -0.46 3.20
C ILE A 107 8.90 -1.27 1.90
N ALA A 108 9.99 -1.65 1.26
CA ALA A 108 9.94 -2.43 0.03
C ALA A 108 9.26 -3.80 0.24
N THR A 109 9.59 -4.49 1.34
CA THR A 109 8.98 -5.76 1.72
C THR A 109 7.48 -5.61 1.96
N GLN A 110 7.07 -4.64 2.78
CA GLN A 110 5.67 -4.39 3.09
C GLN A 110 4.86 -3.96 1.85
N LYS A 111 5.45 -3.12 1.00
CA LYS A 111 4.84 -2.74 -0.29
C LYS A 111 4.59 -3.95 -1.17
N SER A 112 5.56 -4.86 -1.26
CA SER A 112 5.41 -6.11 -2.01
C SER A 112 4.26 -6.95 -1.44
N SER A 113 4.16 -7.10 -0.13
CA SER A 113 3.07 -7.82 0.54
C SER A 113 1.71 -7.18 0.25
N MET A 114 1.56 -5.87 0.37
CA MET A 114 0.32 -5.14 0.05
C MET A 114 -0.09 -5.33 -1.42
N ARG A 115 0.87 -5.33 -2.34
CA ARG A 115 0.60 -5.56 -3.76
C ARG A 115 0.11 -6.98 -4.05
N ARG A 116 0.63 -7.97 -3.33
CA ARG A 116 0.14 -9.37 -3.44
C ARG A 116 -1.29 -9.52 -2.94
N PHE A 117 -1.74 -8.72 -1.98
CA PHE A 117 -3.14 -8.58 -1.59
C PHE A 117 -3.98 -7.86 -2.63
N ALA A 118 -3.35 -7.26 -3.64
CA ALA A 118 -3.99 -6.44 -4.66
C ALA A 118 -4.80 -5.27 -4.07
N CYS A 119 -4.32 -4.67 -2.98
CA CYS A 119 -4.96 -3.50 -2.39
C CYS A 119 -5.12 -2.36 -3.40
N SER A 120 -6.27 -1.69 -3.36
CA SER A 120 -6.66 -0.59 -4.25
C SER A 120 -6.00 0.74 -3.91
N PHE A 121 -4.74 0.71 -3.46
CA PHE A 121 -3.99 1.94 -3.19
C PHE A 121 -3.57 2.64 -4.48
N ASP A 122 -3.59 3.96 -4.45
CA ASP A 122 -2.97 4.79 -5.48
C ASP A 122 -1.45 4.82 -5.26
N TRP A 123 -0.73 3.95 -5.93
CA TRP A 123 0.70 3.77 -5.78
C TRP A 123 1.55 4.95 -6.27
N ASP A 124 0.95 5.90 -6.99
CA ASP A 124 1.61 7.16 -7.38
C ASP A 124 1.57 8.21 -6.23
N ARG A 125 0.76 7.95 -5.20
CA ARG A 125 0.57 8.84 -4.04
C ARG A 125 1.11 8.25 -2.74
N VAL A 126 2.25 7.57 -2.85
CA VAL A 126 2.96 7.01 -1.69
C VAL A 126 3.76 8.10 -0.98
N LEU A 127 3.76 8.06 0.35
CA LEU A 127 4.57 8.97 1.16
C LEU A 127 5.29 8.23 2.30
N HIS A 128 6.42 8.78 2.71
CA HIS A 128 7.18 8.32 3.88
C HIS A 128 7.40 9.51 4.80
N THR A 129 7.10 9.38 6.09
CA THR A 129 7.23 10.49 7.04
C THR A 129 8.68 10.90 7.31
N CYS A 130 9.66 10.05 6.98
CA CYS A 130 11.09 10.36 7.09
C CYS A 130 11.66 11.18 5.93
N GLU A 131 10.89 11.47 4.89
CA GLU A 131 11.38 12.26 3.76
C GLU A 131 11.43 13.74 4.10
N ILE A 132 12.52 14.39 3.70
CA ILE A 132 12.72 15.84 3.91
C ILE A 132 11.59 16.60 3.19
N GLY A 133 10.99 17.56 3.89
CA GLY A 133 9.87 18.36 3.40
C GLY A 133 8.49 17.77 3.67
N ARG A 134 8.40 16.51 4.09
CA ARG A 134 7.12 15.88 4.49
C ARG A 134 6.76 16.14 5.96
N ALA A 135 7.77 16.34 6.82
CA ALA A 135 7.58 16.59 8.24
C ALA A 135 7.34 18.07 8.60
N HIS A 136 7.26 18.96 7.62
CA HIS A 136 7.13 20.41 7.82
C HIS A 136 5.83 21.00 7.27
N VAL A 137 4.83 20.17 7.02
CA VAL A 137 3.51 20.61 6.56
C VAL A 137 2.54 20.66 7.71
#